data_fbe8c6a96651ff0c4e75057a0559f0a6
#
_entry.id   fbe8c6a96651ff0c4e75057a0559f0a6
#
_cell.length_a   1.000
_cell.length_b   1.000
_cell.length_c   1.000
_cell.angle_alpha   90.00
_cell.angle_beta   90.00
_cell.angle_gamma   90.00
#
_symmetry.space_group_name_H-M   'P 1'
#
loop_
_entity.id
_entity.type
_entity.pdbx_description
1 polymer ?
#
loop_
_entity_poly.entity_id
_entity_poly.type
_entity_poly.pdbx_seq_one_letter_code
_entity_poly.pdbx_strand_id
1 'polypeptide(L)'
;VTEDRDEWEYLHSVPELIALKGSRFAQKRAHVRSFQSSCDWEYVPLLPEDFPELLDFQAEWLRRREAGPSLSLEDEDRAIRRALERWDDLPFLGALLRADGTTVGYTIAEELDAKTLDIRFEKALEDYAGSYQALNQLFLQNQGSDYAWVNREEDMGNPGLREAKLSYHPVRLLKKYRVEILSVPRGT
;
A
#
# COMPACT_ATOMS: atom_id res chain seq x y z
N VAL A 1 -28.00 8.24 -6.24
CA VAL A 1 -26.88 7.72 -5.43
C VAL A 1 -26.78 6.24 -5.70
N THR A 2 -25.60 5.78 -6.12
CA THR A 2 -25.31 4.39 -6.48
C THR A 2 -24.11 3.92 -5.68
N GLU A 3 -24.20 2.71 -5.10
CA GLU A 3 -23.07 2.09 -4.41
C GLU A 3 -22.00 1.71 -5.46
N ASP A 4 -20.75 2.08 -5.21
CA ASP A 4 -19.62 1.78 -6.08
C ASP A 4 -18.69 0.78 -5.39
N ARG A 5 -18.84 -0.51 -5.70
CA ARG A 5 -18.10 -1.61 -5.05
C ARG A 5 -16.61 -1.56 -5.34
N ASP A 6 -16.21 -1.04 -6.48
CA ASP A 6 -14.82 -1.02 -6.92
C ASP A 6 -13.99 0.01 -6.15
N GLU A 7 -14.68 1.01 -5.57
CA GLU A 7 -14.12 2.07 -4.74
C GLU A 7 -14.16 1.76 -3.21
N TRP A 8 -14.62 0.56 -2.80
CA TRP A 8 -14.65 0.23 -1.38
C TRP A 8 -13.26 0.02 -0.83
N GLU A 9 -12.98 0.62 0.32
CA GLU A 9 -11.70 0.53 1.00
C GLU A 9 -11.68 -0.59 2.04
N TYR A 10 -10.47 -1.07 2.32
CA TYR A 10 -10.21 -2.24 3.15
C TYR A 10 -9.52 -1.83 4.45
N LEU A 11 -10.29 -1.77 5.54
CA LEU A 11 -9.77 -1.47 6.87
C LEU A 11 -9.31 -2.75 7.58
N HIS A 12 -8.07 -2.77 8.04
CA HIS A 12 -7.47 -3.90 8.74
C HIS A 12 -7.02 -3.52 10.15
N SER A 13 -6.90 -4.54 11.03
CA SER A 13 -6.31 -4.39 12.35
C SER A 13 -4.79 -4.44 12.25
N VAL A 14 -4.10 -3.38 12.66
CA VAL A 14 -2.64 -3.33 12.68
C VAL A 14 -2.04 -4.44 13.56
N PRO A 15 -2.49 -4.65 14.81
CA PRO A 15 -1.98 -5.76 15.64
C PRO A 15 -2.14 -7.14 15.00
N GLU A 16 -3.23 -7.38 14.23
CA GLU A 16 -3.41 -8.65 13.53
C GLU A 16 -2.46 -8.81 12.35
N LEU A 17 -2.23 -7.75 11.57
CA LEU A 17 -1.31 -7.78 10.43
C LEU A 17 0.16 -7.87 10.88
N ILE A 18 0.52 -7.27 12.00
CA ILE A 18 1.83 -7.46 12.62
C ILE A 18 2.02 -8.90 13.07
N ALA A 19 1.06 -9.44 13.83
CA ALA A 19 1.19 -10.75 14.46
C ALA A 19 1.00 -11.89 13.47
N LEU A 20 0.16 -11.72 12.44
CA LEU A 20 -0.28 -12.74 11.47
C LEU A 20 -0.66 -14.08 12.15
N LYS A 21 -1.27 -14.06 13.34
CA LYS A 21 -1.59 -15.25 14.15
C LYS A 21 -2.77 -16.04 13.58
N GLY A 22 -2.76 -17.35 13.86
CA GLY A 22 -3.86 -18.25 13.50
C GLY A 22 -3.73 -18.86 12.10
N SER A 23 -4.61 -19.82 11.80
CA SER A 23 -4.61 -20.57 10.54
C SER A 23 -4.92 -19.71 9.33
N ARG A 24 -5.80 -18.70 9.48
CA ARG A 24 -6.18 -17.78 8.40
C ARG A 24 -5.01 -17.00 7.81
N PHE A 25 -3.96 -16.74 8.59
CA PHE A 25 -2.75 -16.06 8.13
C PHE A 25 -1.57 -17.01 7.85
N ALA A 26 -1.77 -18.33 7.87
CA ALA A 26 -0.69 -19.30 7.69
C ALA A 26 0.10 -19.08 6.38
N GLN A 27 -0.60 -18.82 5.29
CA GLN A 27 0.01 -18.55 3.99
C GLN A 27 0.81 -17.23 4.00
N LYS A 28 0.28 -16.16 4.63
CA LYS A 28 0.99 -14.88 4.74
C LYS A 28 2.29 -15.03 5.52
N ARG A 29 2.26 -15.74 6.66
CA ARG A 29 3.48 -16.07 7.41
C ARG A 29 4.48 -16.92 6.62
N ALA A 30 3.99 -17.85 5.81
CA ALA A 30 4.87 -18.66 4.96
C ALA A 30 5.57 -17.79 3.92
N HIS A 31 4.86 -16.85 3.27
CA HIS A 31 5.44 -15.92 2.31
C HIS A 31 6.49 -15.02 2.97
N VAL A 32 6.18 -14.41 4.13
CA VAL A 32 7.16 -13.59 4.88
C VAL A 32 8.43 -14.40 5.20
N ARG A 33 8.28 -15.61 5.75
CA ARG A 33 9.42 -16.47 6.07
C ARG A 33 10.22 -16.86 4.83
N SER A 34 9.52 -17.15 3.71
CA SER A 34 10.18 -17.47 2.45
C SER A 34 11.06 -16.33 2.00
N PHE A 35 10.53 -15.09 1.98
CA PHE A 35 11.31 -13.91 1.66
C PHE A 35 12.51 -13.76 2.58
N GLN A 36 12.30 -13.74 3.90
CA GLN A 36 13.34 -13.53 4.90
C GLN A 36 14.44 -14.61 4.92
N SER A 37 14.14 -15.81 4.41
CA SER A 37 15.12 -16.90 4.34
C SER A 37 15.82 -17.02 2.98
N SER A 38 15.35 -16.32 1.94
CA SER A 38 15.85 -16.44 0.57
C SER A 38 16.87 -15.38 0.17
N CYS A 39 17.03 -14.32 0.95
CA CYS A 39 17.90 -13.20 0.64
C CYS A 39 18.41 -12.52 1.91
N ASP A 40 19.47 -11.72 1.77
CA ASP A 40 19.89 -10.77 2.80
C ASP A 40 19.02 -9.52 2.68
N TRP A 41 18.07 -9.37 3.62
CA TRP A 41 17.06 -8.31 3.57
C TRP A 41 17.31 -7.22 4.60
N GLU A 42 16.93 -6.00 4.22
CA GLU A 42 17.01 -4.82 5.08
C GLU A 42 15.70 -4.02 4.99
N TYR A 43 15.19 -3.57 6.14
CA TYR A 43 14.11 -2.59 6.23
C TYR A 43 14.70 -1.22 6.53
N VAL A 44 14.44 -0.24 5.68
CA VAL A 44 14.98 1.12 5.81
C VAL A 44 13.83 2.10 5.92
N PRO A 45 13.66 2.82 7.06
CA PRO A 45 12.74 3.96 7.13
C PRO A 45 13.11 4.98 6.04
N LEU A 46 12.11 5.44 5.29
CA LEU A 46 12.31 6.34 4.17
C LEU A 46 12.63 7.76 4.66
N LEU A 47 13.75 8.29 4.21
CA LEU A 47 14.18 9.66 4.45
C LEU A 47 14.35 10.39 3.11
N PRO A 48 14.38 11.74 3.08
CA PRO A 48 14.53 12.50 1.83
C PRO A 48 15.75 12.12 0.98
N GLU A 49 16.83 11.70 1.61
CA GLU A 49 18.03 11.21 0.90
C GLU A 49 17.81 9.91 0.12
N ASP A 50 16.77 9.13 0.46
CA ASP A 50 16.41 7.86 -0.21
C ASP A 50 15.47 8.06 -1.40
N PHE A 51 14.92 9.26 -1.61
CA PHE A 51 13.96 9.51 -2.69
C PHE A 51 14.49 9.19 -4.09
N PRO A 52 15.73 9.47 -4.44
CA PRO A 52 16.27 9.05 -5.73
C PRO A 52 16.21 7.54 -5.94
N GLU A 53 16.57 6.75 -4.90
CA GLU A 53 16.52 5.29 -4.94
C GLU A 53 15.08 4.77 -5.09
N LEU A 54 14.12 5.38 -4.37
CA LEU A 54 12.70 5.05 -4.53
C LEU A 54 12.22 5.33 -5.95
N LEU A 55 12.59 6.47 -6.53
CA LEU A 55 12.16 6.84 -7.88
C LEU A 55 12.78 5.95 -8.96
N ASP A 56 14.03 5.53 -8.78
CA ASP A 56 14.70 4.55 -9.67
C ASP A 56 13.96 3.20 -9.60
N PHE A 57 13.61 2.73 -8.39
CA PHE A 57 12.79 1.54 -8.20
C PHE A 57 11.41 1.68 -8.87
N GLN A 58 10.73 2.82 -8.67
CA GLN A 58 9.40 3.08 -9.25
C GLN A 58 9.45 3.03 -10.78
N ALA A 59 10.48 3.61 -11.39
CA ALA A 59 10.67 3.57 -12.83
C ALA A 59 10.87 2.13 -13.35
N GLU A 60 11.67 1.33 -12.65
CA GLU A 60 11.87 -0.09 -12.98
C GLU A 60 10.59 -0.91 -12.78
N TRP A 61 9.85 -0.67 -11.71
CA TRP A 61 8.59 -1.34 -11.44
C TRP A 61 7.55 -1.06 -12.55
N LEU A 62 7.43 0.21 -12.99
CA LEU A 62 6.57 0.59 -14.12
C LEU A 62 6.99 -0.11 -15.40
N ARG A 63 8.31 -0.12 -15.73
CA ARG A 63 8.84 -0.75 -16.92
C ARG A 63 8.51 -2.26 -16.99
N ARG A 64 8.50 -2.95 -15.84
CA ARG A 64 8.15 -4.38 -15.76
C ARG A 64 6.67 -4.66 -15.94
N ARG A 65 5.81 -3.68 -15.73
CA ARG A 65 4.35 -3.81 -15.89
C ARG A 65 3.83 -3.48 -17.28
N GLU A 66 4.69 -3.43 -18.28
CA GLU A 66 4.35 -3.10 -19.66
C GLU A 66 3.35 -4.07 -20.31
N ALA A 67 2.06 -3.88 -19.96
CA ALA A 67 0.95 -4.22 -20.85
C ALA A 67 0.37 -2.93 -21.50
N GLY A 68 1.21 -1.92 -21.71
CA GLY A 68 0.85 -0.60 -22.27
C GLY A 68 0.60 0.47 -21.19
N PRO A 69 0.79 1.75 -21.52
CA PRO A 69 0.54 2.85 -20.62
C PRO A 69 -0.94 2.85 -20.23
N SER A 70 -1.22 2.58 -18.97
CA SER A 70 -2.53 2.82 -18.39
C SER A 70 -2.51 4.24 -17.84
N LEU A 71 -3.47 5.08 -18.22
CA LEU A 71 -3.61 6.44 -17.70
C LEU A 71 -3.57 6.46 -16.15
N SER A 72 -4.09 5.41 -15.52
CA SER A 72 -4.07 5.28 -14.06
C SER A 72 -2.66 5.06 -13.49
N LEU A 73 -1.75 4.36 -14.17
CA LEU A 73 -0.36 4.16 -13.72
C LEU A 73 0.47 5.44 -13.87
N GLU A 74 0.23 6.22 -14.94
CA GLU A 74 0.88 7.52 -15.12
C GLU A 74 0.39 8.54 -14.08
N ASP A 75 -0.89 8.53 -13.75
CA ASP A 75 -1.47 9.37 -12.72
C ASP A 75 -0.95 8.99 -11.33
N GLU A 76 -0.81 7.69 -11.05
CA GLU A 76 -0.23 7.19 -9.81
C GLU A 76 1.27 7.57 -9.69
N ASP A 77 2.08 7.41 -10.76
CA ASP A 77 3.49 7.83 -10.74
C ASP A 77 3.61 9.33 -10.45
N ARG A 78 2.76 10.13 -11.07
CA ARG A 78 2.70 11.57 -10.82
C ARG A 78 2.32 11.90 -9.38
N ALA A 79 1.38 11.15 -8.80
CA ALA A 79 0.97 11.30 -7.40
C ALA A 79 2.11 10.93 -6.43
N ILE A 80 2.86 9.85 -6.72
CA ILE A 80 4.03 9.44 -5.93
C ILE A 80 5.08 10.54 -5.93
N ARG A 81 5.48 11.05 -7.11
CA ARG A 81 6.45 12.15 -7.23
C ARG A 81 6.02 13.37 -6.44
N ARG A 82 4.74 13.72 -6.52
CA ARG A 82 4.18 14.85 -5.81
C ARG A 82 4.15 14.65 -4.29
N ALA A 83 3.91 13.43 -3.83
CA ALA A 83 4.01 13.09 -2.41
C ALA A 83 5.44 13.28 -1.88
N LEU A 84 6.46 12.84 -2.64
CA LEU A 84 7.86 13.05 -2.28
C LEU A 84 8.26 14.53 -2.28
N GLU A 85 7.78 15.34 -3.26
CA GLU A 85 8.00 16.79 -3.32
C GLU A 85 7.38 17.53 -2.13
N ARG A 86 6.35 16.97 -1.51
CA ARG A 86 5.58 17.57 -0.41
C ARG A 86 5.75 16.80 0.90
N TRP A 87 6.80 16.00 1.01
CA TRP A 87 7.02 15.09 2.13
C TRP A 87 6.98 15.79 3.50
N ASP A 88 7.64 16.94 3.60
CA ASP A 88 7.70 17.71 4.84
C ASP A 88 6.41 18.49 5.17
N ASP A 89 5.50 18.60 4.20
CA ASP A 89 4.23 19.34 4.39
C ASP A 89 3.09 18.44 4.91
N LEU A 90 3.26 17.11 4.85
CA LEU A 90 2.23 16.13 5.15
C LEU A 90 2.77 15.07 6.13
N PRO A 91 1.91 14.43 6.93
CA PRO A 91 2.32 13.43 7.91
C PRO A 91 2.61 12.08 7.25
N PHE A 92 3.52 12.06 6.27
CA PHE A 92 3.93 10.85 5.61
C PHE A 92 4.89 10.01 6.45
N LEU A 93 4.70 8.70 6.35
CA LEU A 93 5.60 7.65 6.80
C LEU A 93 5.97 6.79 5.60
N GLY A 94 7.18 6.28 5.56
CA GLY A 94 7.57 5.43 4.45
C GLY A 94 8.73 4.50 4.79
N ALA A 95 8.92 3.52 3.91
CA ALA A 95 10.03 2.60 4.02
C ALA A 95 10.44 2.03 2.67
N LEU A 96 11.72 1.69 2.56
CA LEU A 96 12.25 0.81 1.53
C LEU A 96 12.45 -0.61 2.10
N LEU A 97 12.25 -1.59 1.26
CA LEU A 97 12.66 -2.97 1.49
C LEU A 97 13.78 -3.30 0.51
N ARG A 98 14.96 -3.64 1.03
CA ARG A 98 16.10 -4.09 0.21
C ARG A 98 16.26 -5.59 0.35
N ALA A 99 16.74 -6.23 -0.70
CA ALA A 99 17.18 -7.61 -0.73
C ALA A 99 18.50 -7.69 -1.51
N ASP A 100 19.51 -8.33 -0.91
CA ASP A 100 20.85 -8.47 -1.48
C ASP A 100 21.46 -7.12 -1.94
N GLY A 101 21.20 -6.06 -1.15
CA GLY A 101 21.68 -4.71 -1.40
C GLY A 101 20.92 -3.92 -2.47
N THR A 102 19.80 -4.45 -2.98
CA THR A 102 18.96 -3.79 -4.01
C THR A 102 17.57 -3.51 -3.47
N THR A 103 16.98 -2.35 -3.76
CA THR A 103 15.60 -2.05 -3.40
C THR A 103 14.64 -2.93 -4.19
N VAL A 104 13.80 -3.66 -3.46
CA VAL A 104 12.81 -4.60 -3.99
C VAL A 104 11.38 -4.21 -3.68
N GLY A 105 11.19 -3.14 -2.91
CA GLY A 105 9.87 -2.60 -2.63
C GLY A 105 9.92 -1.34 -1.77
N TYR A 106 8.79 -0.62 -1.74
CA TYR A 106 8.59 0.53 -0.87
C TYR A 106 7.13 0.64 -0.43
N THR A 107 6.92 1.34 0.68
CA THR A 107 5.62 1.77 1.18
C THR A 107 5.66 3.26 1.48
N ILE A 108 4.61 3.97 1.10
CA ILE A 108 4.30 5.33 1.58
C ILE A 108 2.91 5.30 2.20
N ALA A 109 2.80 5.76 3.41
CA ALA A 109 1.56 5.86 4.17
C ALA A 109 1.39 7.27 4.73
N GLU A 110 0.18 7.60 5.09
CA GLU A 110 -0.23 8.88 5.68
C GLU A 110 -0.99 8.62 6.97
N GLU A 111 -0.77 9.46 7.98
CA GLU A 111 -1.63 9.45 9.17
C GLU A 111 -2.99 10.04 8.80
N LEU A 112 -4.04 9.21 8.79
CA LEU A 112 -5.40 9.66 8.53
C LEU A 112 -6.04 10.26 9.78
N ASP A 113 -5.80 9.63 10.92
CA ASP A 113 -6.14 10.13 12.25
C ASP A 113 -5.24 9.45 13.31
N ALA A 114 -5.35 9.85 14.58
CA ALA A 114 -4.52 9.36 15.68
C ALA A 114 -4.55 7.81 15.89
N LYS A 115 -5.39 7.07 15.18
CA LYS A 115 -5.54 5.61 15.30
C LYS A 115 -5.47 4.88 13.97
N THR A 116 -5.45 5.60 12.85
CA THR A 116 -5.59 5.02 11.52
C THR A 116 -4.48 5.50 10.60
N LEU A 117 -3.71 4.58 10.06
CA LEU A 117 -2.84 4.80 8.90
C LEU A 117 -3.60 4.55 7.61
N ASP A 118 -3.22 5.24 6.56
CA ASP A 118 -3.65 5.00 5.18
C ASP A 118 -2.43 4.66 4.32
N ILE A 119 -2.37 3.45 3.78
CA ILE A 119 -1.29 3.05 2.85
C ILE A 119 -1.66 3.56 1.46
N ARG A 120 -1.02 4.68 1.10
CA ARG A 120 -1.23 5.36 -0.20
C ARG A 120 -0.57 4.63 -1.35
N PHE A 121 0.67 4.17 -1.15
CA PHE A 121 1.44 3.44 -2.16
C PHE A 121 2.20 2.29 -1.52
N GLU A 122 2.05 1.10 -2.10
CA GLU A 122 2.81 -0.09 -1.71
C GLU A 122 3.18 -0.86 -2.97
N LYS A 123 4.46 -0.94 -3.27
CA LYS A 123 5.01 -1.59 -4.46
C LYS A 123 6.14 -2.54 -4.06
N ALA A 124 6.16 -3.72 -4.70
CA ALA A 124 7.28 -4.64 -4.57
C ALA A 124 7.50 -5.45 -5.85
N LEU A 125 8.68 -6.04 -6.00
CA LEU A 125 8.99 -6.94 -7.10
C LEU A 125 8.51 -8.35 -6.79
N GLU A 126 7.77 -8.95 -7.71
CA GLU A 126 7.24 -10.31 -7.58
C GLU A 126 8.32 -11.39 -7.71
N ASP A 127 9.47 -11.06 -8.32
CA ASP A 127 10.63 -11.94 -8.42
C ASP A 127 11.17 -12.37 -7.04
N TYR A 128 10.92 -11.55 -6.03
CA TYR A 128 11.23 -11.85 -4.64
C TYR A 128 9.98 -12.37 -3.94
N ALA A 129 9.78 -13.68 -3.97
CA ALA A 129 8.58 -14.33 -3.43
C ALA A 129 8.31 -13.94 -1.97
N GLY A 130 7.17 -13.30 -1.70
CA GLY A 130 6.79 -12.84 -0.36
C GLY A 130 7.24 -11.41 -0.02
N SER A 131 7.86 -10.67 -0.93
CA SER A 131 8.30 -9.28 -0.73
C SER A 131 7.16 -8.36 -0.30
N TYR A 132 6.00 -8.40 -0.97
CA TYR A 132 4.81 -7.63 -0.56
C TYR A 132 4.36 -7.94 0.87
N GLN A 133 4.35 -9.23 1.25
CA GLN A 133 3.94 -9.64 2.59
C GLN A 133 4.95 -9.21 3.66
N ALA A 134 6.25 -9.32 3.34
CA ALA A 134 7.31 -8.88 4.22
C ALA A 134 7.31 -7.36 4.38
N LEU A 135 7.21 -6.61 3.29
CA LEU A 135 7.13 -5.15 3.30
C LEU A 135 5.98 -4.66 4.18
N ASN A 136 4.77 -5.17 3.94
CA ASN A 136 3.58 -4.79 4.72
C ASN A 136 3.75 -5.08 6.21
N GLN A 137 4.20 -6.30 6.57
CA GLN A 137 4.40 -6.65 7.98
C GLN A 137 5.50 -5.81 8.63
N LEU A 138 6.65 -5.66 7.99
CA LEU A 138 7.78 -4.90 8.52
C LEU A 138 7.45 -3.41 8.69
N PHE A 139 6.76 -2.82 7.70
CA PHE A 139 6.31 -1.45 7.81
C PHE A 139 5.41 -1.23 9.03
N LEU A 140 4.39 -2.07 9.21
CA LEU A 140 3.49 -1.96 10.34
C LEU A 140 4.19 -2.24 11.68
N GLN A 141 5.17 -3.17 11.72
CA GLN A 141 5.95 -3.43 12.92
C GLN A 141 6.81 -2.25 13.35
N ASN A 142 7.42 -1.54 12.39
CA ASN A 142 8.40 -0.50 12.67
C ASN A 142 7.79 0.90 12.78
N GLN A 143 6.76 1.22 11.99
CA GLN A 143 6.18 2.57 11.93
C GLN A 143 4.66 2.58 12.21
N GLY A 144 3.99 1.44 12.13
CA GLY A 144 2.55 1.35 12.30
C GLY A 144 2.09 0.87 13.67
N SER A 145 2.98 0.44 14.57
CA SER A 145 2.63 -0.28 15.80
C SER A 145 1.74 0.50 16.77
N ASP A 146 1.78 1.81 16.73
CA ASP A 146 0.99 2.69 17.59
C ASP A 146 -0.45 2.91 17.09
N TYR A 147 -0.73 2.51 15.83
CA TYR A 147 -2.06 2.63 15.26
C TYR A 147 -2.90 1.36 15.50
N ALA A 148 -4.20 1.57 15.64
CA ALA A 148 -5.15 0.46 15.78
C ALA A 148 -5.53 -0.14 14.41
N TRP A 149 -5.61 0.73 13.41
CA TRP A 149 -6.14 0.42 12.09
C TRP A 149 -5.19 0.84 10.97
N VAL A 150 -5.26 0.11 9.87
CA VAL A 150 -4.66 0.51 8.60
C VAL A 150 -5.68 0.35 7.49
N ASN A 151 -5.91 1.44 6.76
CA ASN A 151 -6.63 1.44 5.50
C ASN A 151 -5.64 1.06 4.38
N ARG A 152 -6.08 0.19 3.48
CA ARG A 152 -5.30 -0.21 2.31
C ARG A 152 -6.00 0.15 1.00
N GLU A 153 -6.85 1.16 1.07
CA GLU A 153 -7.61 1.73 -0.04
C GLU A 153 -8.44 0.70 -0.84
N GLU A 154 -8.94 1.09 -2.01
CA GLU A 154 -9.83 0.31 -2.87
C GLU A 154 -9.08 -0.68 -3.77
N ASP A 155 -9.83 -1.57 -4.44
CA ASP A 155 -9.31 -2.53 -5.41
C ASP A 155 -9.48 -2.09 -6.88
N MET A 156 -10.13 -0.97 -7.13
CA MET A 156 -10.39 -0.39 -8.46
C MET A 156 -11.02 -1.39 -9.46
N GLY A 157 -11.80 -2.36 -8.97
CA GLY A 157 -12.41 -3.40 -9.78
C GLY A 157 -11.43 -4.49 -10.27
N ASN A 158 -10.16 -4.47 -9.84
CA ASN A 158 -9.18 -5.49 -10.20
C ASN A 158 -9.39 -6.76 -9.34
N PRO A 159 -9.76 -7.92 -9.96
CA PRO A 159 -10.05 -9.14 -9.22
C PRO A 159 -8.85 -9.66 -8.42
N GLY A 160 -7.64 -9.58 -8.96
CA GLY A 160 -6.42 -10.05 -8.26
C GLY A 160 -6.10 -9.18 -7.03
N LEU A 161 -6.23 -7.85 -7.17
CA LEU A 161 -6.03 -6.92 -6.05
C LEU A 161 -7.12 -7.11 -4.98
N ARG A 162 -8.36 -7.32 -5.40
CA ARG A 162 -9.50 -7.64 -4.50
C ARG A 162 -9.23 -8.91 -3.70
N GLU A 163 -8.83 -9.99 -4.36
CA GLU A 163 -8.48 -11.25 -3.70
C GLU A 163 -7.30 -11.06 -2.73
N ALA A 164 -6.26 -10.36 -3.16
CA ALA A 164 -5.11 -10.05 -2.31
C ALA A 164 -5.52 -9.31 -1.04
N LYS A 165 -6.31 -8.23 -1.15
CA LYS A 165 -6.78 -7.44 0.00
C LYS A 165 -7.72 -8.23 0.92
N LEU A 166 -8.67 -8.97 0.38
CA LEU A 166 -9.58 -9.84 1.15
C LEU A 166 -8.83 -10.96 1.88
N SER A 167 -7.76 -11.49 1.31
CA SER A 167 -6.96 -12.57 1.92
C SER A 167 -6.22 -12.14 3.20
N TYR A 168 -6.22 -10.85 3.52
CA TYR A 168 -5.75 -10.28 4.78
C TYR A 168 -6.86 -10.09 5.82
N HIS A 169 -8.10 -10.55 5.52
CA HIS A 169 -9.25 -10.54 6.43
C HIS A 169 -9.56 -9.16 7.01
N PRO A 170 -9.96 -8.20 6.18
CA PRO A 170 -10.28 -6.85 6.65
C PRO A 170 -11.36 -6.91 7.74
N VAL A 171 -11.21 -6.07 8.77
CA VAL A 171 -12.20 -5.97 9.86
C VAL A 171 -13.46 -5.21 9.40
N ARG A 172 -13.31 -4.39 8.37
CA ARG A 172 -14.41 -3.64 7.77
C ARG A 172 -14.10 -3.31 6.32
N LEU A 173 -15.15 -3.28 5.49
CA LEU A 173 -15.15 -2.66 4.17
C LEU A 173 -15.84 -1.29 4.30
N LEU A 174 -15.15 -0.23 3.93
CA LEU A 174 -15.68 1.14 3.94
C LEU A 174 -16.36 1.40 2.61
N LYS A 175 -17.69 1.45 2.63
CA LYS A 175 -18.48 1.62 1.42
C LYS A 175 -18.36 3.03 0.85
N LYS A 176 -18.21 3.10 -0.47
CA LYS A 176 -18.23 4.35 -1.24
C LYS A 176 -19.47 4.42 -2.12
N TYR A 177 -19.92 5.62 -2.37
CA TYR A 177 -21.14 5.87 -3.15
C TYR A 177 -20.86 6.97 -4.17
N ARG A 178 -21.30 6.75 -5.40
CA ARG A 178 -21.32 7.78 -6.44
C ARG A 178 -22.61 8.58 -6.33
N VAL A 179 -22.48 9.91 -6.24
CA VAL A 179 -23.63 10.83 -6.17
C VAL A 179 -23.67 11.62 -7.46
N GLU A 180 -24.77 11.51 -8.19
CA GLU A 180 -25.04 12.33 -9.37
C GLU A 180 -25.99 13.47 -8.97
N ILE A 181 -25.60 14.71 -9.26
CA ILE A 181 -26.42 15.89 -9.03
C ILE A 181 -27.22 16.16 -10.31
N LEU A 182 -28.51 15.82 -10.29
CA LEU A 182 -29.39 15.96 -11.47
C LEU A 182 -29.82 17.41 -11.75
N SER A 183 -29.93 18.24 -10.71
CA SER A 183 -30.21 19.68 -10.85
C SER A 183 -29.74 20.46 -9.62
N VAL A 184 -29.25 21.66 -9.84
CA VAL A 184 -29.04 22.64 -8.76
C VAL A 184 -30.17 23.65 -8.89
N PRO A 185 -31.01 23.86 -7.85
CA PRO A 185 -32.03 24.92 -7.87
C PRO A 185 -31.33 26.26 -8.09
N ARG A 186 -31.70 26.98 -9.16
CA ARG A 186 -31.26 28.37 -9.32
C ARG A 186 -31.95 29.17 -8.24
N GLY A 187 -31.18 29.72 -7.32
CA GLY A 187 -31.68 30.67 -6.33
C GLY A 187 -32.38 31.83 -7.04
N THR A 188 -33.61 32.09 -6.66
CA THR A 188 -34.38 33.29 -7.05
C THR A 188 -33.84 34.50 -6.30
#